data_ddc69263ca9df0caab91989bcfa1404a
#
_entry.id   ddc69263ca9df0caab91989bcfa1404a
#
_cell.length_a   1.000
_cell.length_b   1.000
_cell.length_c   1.000
_cell.angle_alpha   90.00
_cell.angle_beta   90.00
_cell.angle_gamma   90.00
#
_symmetry.space_group_name_H-M   'P 1'
#
loop_
_entity.id
_entity.type
_entity.pdbx_description
1 polymer ?
#
loop_
_entity_poly.entity_id
_entity_poly.type
_entity_poly.pdbx_seq_one_letter_code
_entity_poly.pdbx_strand_id
1 'polypeptide(L)'
;MDQIYSISEIKNLLEPVFVRYGVKRAVLFGSYGKKNATENSDVDLLVDSGLRGLRFIALAEDVRTALKKDTDIFDVSHIEPHSRIEREIYNTGVVVYEQ
;
A
#
# COMPACT_ATOMS: atom_id res chain seq x y z
N MET A 1 -7.87 18.75 -4.33
CA MET A 1 -7.70 18.20 -5.68
C MET A 1 -6.89 16.91 -5.60
N ASP A 2 -7.42 15.85 -6.17
CA ASP A 2 -6.72 14.57 -6.13
C ASP A 2 -5.50 14.60 -7.04
N GLN A 3 -4.48 13.91 -6.61
CA GLN A 3 -3.20 13.90 -7.29
C GLN A 3 -2.88 12.48 -7.77
N ILE A 4 -2.26 12.38 -8.93
CA ILE A 4 -1.71 11.12 -9.42
C ILE A 4 -0.25 11.09 -8.98
N TYR A 5 0.11 10.13 -8.14
CA TYR A 5 1.47 9.99 -7.65
C TYR A 5 2.28 9.07 -8.55
N SER A 6 3.56 9.39 -8.71
CA SER A 6 4.51 8.42 -9.25
C SER A 6 4.85 7.39 -8.18
N ILE A 7 5.42 6.27 -8.60
CA ILE A 7 5.88 5.24 -7.65
C ILE A 7 6.95 5.83 -6.72
N SER A 8 7.85 6.65 -7.25
CA SER A 8 8.87 7.34 -6.44
C SER A 8 8.26 8.24 -5.38
N GLU A 9 7.22 8.98 -5.73
CA GLU A 9 6.54 9.85 -4.78
C GLU A 9 5.89 9.03 -3.66
N ILE A 10 5.24 7.93 -4.02
CA ILE A 10 4.62 7.04 -3.02
C ILE A 10 5.69 6.47 -2.09
N LYS A 11 6.82 6.00 -2.62
CA LYS A 11 7.93 5.52 -1.81
C LYS A 11 8.39 6.57 -0.80
N ASN A 12 8.62 7.78 -1.28
CA ASN A 12 9.14 8.84 -0.43
C ASN A 12 8.16 9.28 0.66
N LEU A 13 6.88 9.34 0.31
CA LEU A 13 5.85 9.76 1.25
C LEU A 13 5.61 8.70 2.33
N LEU A 14 5.70 7.43 1.99
CA LEU A 14 5.35 6.34 2.89
C LEU A 14 6.53 5.78 3.69
N GLU A 15 7.76 6.00 3.27
CA GLU A 15 8.92 5.48 3.98
C GLU A 15 8.92 5.84 5.47
N PRO A 16 8.72 7.12 5.86
CA PRO A 16 8.71 7.45 7.28
C PRO A 16 7.60 6.73 8.06
N VAL A 17 6.46 6.52 7.42
CA VAL A 17 5.34 5.82 8.05
C VAL A 17 5.71 4.36 8.29
N PHE A 18 6.23 3.69 7.28
CA PHE A 18 6.59 2.28 7.39
C PHE A 18 7.72 2.05 8.39
N VAL A 19 8.69 2.94 8.43
CA VAL A 19 9.79 2.88 9.43
C VAL A 19 9.22 3.01 10.84
N ARG A 20 8.31 3.96 11.05
CA ARG A 20 7.72 4.19 12.38
C ARG A 20 6.98 2.96 12.91
N TYR A 21 6.28 2.26 12.03
CA TYR A 21 5.48 1.09 12.44
C TYR A 21 6.23 -0.23 12.35
N GLY A 22 7.48 -0.21 11.92
CA GLY A 22 8.28 -1.43 11.81
C GLY A 22 7.79 -2.38 10.71
N VAL A 23 7.22 -1.84 9.66
CA VAL A 23 6.78 -2.63 8.50
C VAL A 23 7.99 -3.26 7.83
N LYS A 24 7.89 -4.53 7.46
CA LYS A 24 9.00 -5.24 6.82
C LYS A 24 9.03 -5.03 5.32
N ARG A 25 7.86 -4.94 4.70
CA ARG A 25 7.75 -4.84 3.24
C ARG A 25 6.40 -4.27 2.87
N ALA A 26 6.37 -3.51 1.77
CA ALA A 26 5.13 -3.00 1.21
C ALA A 26 5.17 -3.11 -0.31
N VAL A 27 4.05 -3.54 -0.89
CA VAL A 27 3.89 -3.75 -2.33
C VAL A 27 2.71 -2.90 -2.80
N LEU A 28 2.94 -2.10 -3.82
CA LEU A 28 1.91 -1.32 -4.50
C LEU A 28 1.36 -2.17 -5.63
N PHE A 29 0.03 -2.25 -5.77
CA PHE A 29 -0.57 -3.05 -6.83
C PHE A 29 -1.82 -2.36 -7.40
N GLY A 30 -2.51 -3.04 -8.30
CA GLY A 30 -3.67 -2.45 -8.96
C GLY A 30 -3.29 -1.38 -9.97
N SER A 31 -4.09 -0.33 -10.10
CA SER A 31 -3.88 0.73 -11.09
C SER A 31 -2.50 1.38 -10.97
N TYR A 32 -2.08 1.68 -9.75
CA TYR A 32 -0.77 2.29 -9.53
C TYR A 32 0.37 1.33 -9.84
N GLY A 33 0.20 0.06 -9.54
CA GLY A 33 1.19 -0.96 -9.89
C GLY A 33 1.37 -1.11 -11.40
N LYS A 34 0.29 -1.01 -12.14
CA LYS A 34 0.30 -1.07 -13.61
C LYS A 34 0.75 0.22 -14.27
N LYS A 35 0.91 1.30 -13.51
CA LYS A 35 1.23 2.63 -14.01
C LYS A 35 0.15 3.22 -14.92
N ASN A 36 -1.11 2.82 -14.72
CA ASN A 36 -2.24 3.37 -15.45
C ASN A 36 -3.26 4.05 -14.53
N ALA A 37 -2.80 4.52 -13.36
CA ALA A 37 -3.65 5.22 -12.42
C ALA A 37 -4.14 6.55 -13.00
N THR A 38 -5.34 6.92 -12.57
CA THR A 38 -5.91 8.24 -12.85
C THR A 38 -6.10 8.98 -11.53
N GLU A 39 -6.51 10.23 -11.59
CA GLU A 39 -6.77 11.01 -10.38
C GLU A 39 -7.88 10.42 -9.51
N ASN A 40 -8.74 9.58 -10.09
CA ASN A 40 -9.80 8.90 -9.35
C ASN A 40 -9.42 7.50 -8.84
N SER A 41 -8.21 7.05 -9.14
CA SER A 41 -7.76 5.72 -8.71
C SER A 41 -7.42 5.71 -7.23
N ASP A 42 -7.87 4.66 -6.53
CA ASP A 42 -7.43 4.39 -5.16
C ASP A 42 -6.03 3.78 -5.19
N VAL A 43 -5.32 3.93 -4.08
CA VAL A 43 -4.03 3.29 -3.91
C VAL A 43 -4.25 1.94 -3.24
N ASP A 44 -3.73 0.87 -3.80
CA ASP A 44 -3.83 -0.48 -3.23
C ASP A 44 -2.45 -0.92 -2.74
N LEU A 45 -2.36 -1.24 -1.45
CA LEU A 45 -1.10 -1.63 -0.81
C LEU A 45 -1.25 -2.95 -0.07
N LEU A 46 -0.25 -3.81 -0.23
CA LEU A 46 -0.08 -5.00 0.59
C LEU A 46 1.12 -4.76 1.50
N VAL A 47 0.95 -4.97 2.79
CA VAL A 47 2.04 -4.77 3.77
C VAL A 47 2.30 -6.04 4.55
N ASP A 48 3.56 -6.26 4.87
CA ASP A 48 3.98 -7.26 5.85
C ASP A 48 4.33 -6.49 7.12
N SER A 49 3.31 -6.27 7.96
CA SER A 49 3.45 -5.37 9.10
C SER A 49 3.66 -6.08 10.44
N GLY A 50 3.13 -7.27 10.58
CA GLY A 50 3.11 -7.95 11.88
C GLY A 50 2.17 -7.30 12.88
N LEU A 51 1.38 -6.31 12.46
CA LEU A 51 0.47 -5.57 13.34
C LEU A 51 -0.92 -6.15 13.31
N ARG A 52 -1.67 -5.96 14.41
CA ARG A 52 -3.04 -6.44 14.55
C ARG A 52 -3.92 -5.39 15.22
N GLY A 53 -5.21 -5.48 14.95
CA GLY A 53 -6.22 -4.66 15.63
C GLY A 53 -5.95 -3.17 15.45
N LEU A 54 -6.00 -2.44 16.55
CA LEU A 54 -5.88 -0.98 16.52
C LEU A 54 -4.55 -0.48 15.96
N ARG A 55 -3.48 -1.25 16.15
CA ARG A 55 -2.17 -0.83 15.61
C ARG A 55 -2.15 -0.88 14.08
N PHE A 56 -2.81 -1.89 13.51
CA PHE A 56 -2.94 -1.96 12.06
C PHE A 56 -3.82 -0.83 11.53
N ILE A 57 -4.91 -0.52 12.24
CA ILE A 57 -5.79 0.61 11.88
C ILE A 57 -5.01 1.92 11.93
N ALA A 58 -4.16 2.11 12.94
CA ALA A 58 -3.33 3.30 13.05
C ALA A 58 -2.37 3.43 11.87
N LEU A 59 -1.75 2.33 11.46
CA LEU A 59 -0.89 2.31 10.28
C LEU A 59 -1.68 2.76 9.03
N ALA A 60 -2.86 2.18 8.84
CA ALA A 60 -3.70 2.50 7.69
C ALA A 60 -4.08 3.97 7.64
N GLU A 61 -4.44 4.54 8.80
CA GLU A 61 -4.80 5.95 8.88
C GLU A 61 -3.61 6.85 8.56
N ASP A 62 -2.43 6.51 9.07
CA ASP A 62 -1.23 7.31 8.80
C ASP A 62 -0.83 7.24 7.32
N VAL A 63 -1.02 6.10 6.68
CA VAL A 63 -0.78 5.96 5.25
C VAL A 63 -1.73 6.86 4.45
N ARG A 64 -3.02 6.82 4.77
CA ARG A 64 -4.01 7.66 4.09
C ARG A 64 -3.71 9.15 4.28
N THR A 65 -3.31 9.52 5.50
CA THR A 65 -2.95 10.90 5.80
C THR A 65 -1.72 11.35 5.01
N ALA A 66 -0.71 10.48 4.92
CA ALA A 66 0.52 10.80 4.20
C ALA A 66 0.27 10.98 2.71
N LEU A 67 -0.59 10.16 2.12
CA LEU A 67 -0.90 10.23 0.69
C LEU A 67 -2.02 11.22 0.38
N LYS A 68 -2.85 11.57 1.36
CA LYS A 68 -4.04 12.40 1.17
C LYS A 68 -4.94 11.83 0.08
N LYS A 69 -5.11 10.52 0.10
CA LYS A 69 -5.85 9.80 -0.92
C LYS A 69 -6.42 8.53 -0.32
N ASP A 70 -7.57 8.08 -0.84
CA ASP A 70 -8.16 6.82 -0.43
C ASP A 70 -7.20 5.69 -0.74
N THR A 71 -6.95 4.86 0.26
CA THR A 71 -5.98 3.79 0.16
C THR A 71 -6.55 2.53 0.79
N ASP A 72 -6.52 1.44 0.04
CA ASP A 72 -6.90 0.13 0.55
C ASP A 72 -5.63 -0.60 0.98
N ILE A 73 -5.55 -0.95 2.25
CA ILE A 73 -4.37 -1.57 2.83
C ILE A 73 -4.70 -2.97 3.29
N PHE A 74 -3.94 -3.93 2.81
CA PHE A 74 -4.08 -5.34 3.15
C PHE A 74 -2.81 -5.82 3.81
N ASP A 75 -2.93 -6.62 4.88
CA ASP A 75 -1.78 -7.27 5.46
C ASP A 75 -1.62 -8.67 4.88
N VAL A 76 -0.37 -9.14 4.75
CA VAL A 76 -0.09 -10.45 4.17
C VAL A 76 -0.81 -11.58 4.93
N SER A 77 -1.05 -11.38 6.23
CA SER A 77 -1.73 -12.38 7.06
C SER A 77 -3.22 -12.57 6.71
N HIS A 78 -3.80 -11.64 5.95
CA HIS A 78 -5.22 -11.66 5.61
C HIS A 78 -5.48 -11.98 4.13
N ILE A 79 -4.44 -12.27 3.36
CA ILE A 79 -4.61 -12.62 1.95
C ILE A 79 -4.84 -14.11 1.81
N GLU A 80 -5.96 -14.49 1.25
CA GLU A 80 -6.26 -15.90 1.00
C GLU A 80 -5.54 -16.39 -0.24
N PRO A 81 -4.99 -17.62 -0.19
CA PRO A 81 -4.37 -18.24 -1.39
C PRO A 81 -5.38 -18.34 -2.53
N HIS A 82 -4.91 -18.09 -3.74
CA HIS A 82 -5.71 -18.18 -4.98
C HIS A 82 -6.87 -17.18 -5.07
N SER A 83 -6.86 -16.16 -4.20
CA SER A 83 -7.87 -15.10 -4.26
C SER A 83 -7.60 -14.16 -5.43
N ARG A 84 -8.63 -13.37 -5.78
CA ARG A 84 -8.51 -12.34 -6.80
C ARG A 84 -7.41 -11.33 -6.42
N ILE A 85 -7.35 -10.96 -5.14
CA ILE A 85 -6.36 -10.00 -4.64
C ILE A 85 -4.95 -10.56 -4.81
N GLU A 86 -4.73 -11.83 -4.45
CA GLU A 86 -3.41 -12.44 -4.61
C GLU A 86 -2.95 -12.43 -6.07
N ARG A 87 -3.84 -12.76 -7.00
CA ARG A 87 -3.51 -12.72 -8.42
C ARG A 87 -3.19 -11.33 -8.91
N GLU A 88 -3.93 -10.33 -8.44
CA GLU A 88 -3.69 -8.95 -8.82
C GLU A 88 -2.33 -8.48 -8.33
N ILE A 89 -1.97 -8.82 -7.08
CA ILE A 89 -0.66 -8.51 -6.52
C ILE A 89 0.45 -9.18 -7.36
N TYR A 90 0.27 -10.43 -7.69
CA TYR A 90 1.25 -11.16 -8.50
C TYR A 90 1.47 -10.52 -9.86
N ASN A 91 0.38 -10.09 -10.51
CA ASN A 91 0.45 -9.55 -11.87
C ASN A 91 0.89 -8.08 -11.93
N THR A 92 0.59 -7.29 -10.91
CA THR A 92 0.79 -5.84 -10.96
C THR A 92 1.65 -5.27 -9.85
N GLY A 93 2.08 -6.11 -8.90
CA GLY A 93 2.77 -5.63 -7.70
C GLY A 93 4.14 -5.04 -7.96
N VAL A 94 4.42 -3.93 -7.29
CA VAL A 94 5.73 -3.27 -7.31
C VAL A 94 6.13 -3.02 -5.86
N VAL A 95 7.32 -3.49 -5.46
CA VAL A 95 7.81 -3.26 -4.10
C VAL A 95 8.11 -1.77 -3.93
N VAL A 96 7.48 -1.14 -2.96
CA VAL A 96 7.69 0.29 -2.66
C VAL A 96 8.41 0.51 -1.33
N TYR A 97 8.55 -0.51 -0.52
CA TYR A 97 9.33 -0.44 0.72
C TYR A 97 9.81 -1.84 1.09
N GLU A 98 11.05 -1.91 1.53
CA GLU A 98 11.63 -3.15 2.04
C GLU A 98 12.66 -2.81 3.10
N GLN A 99 12.53 -3.47 4.24
CA GLN A 99 13.42 -3.26 5.38
C GLN A 99 14.83 -3.82 5.14
#